data_9e1b81b105dd0916a9a3ee7d6981fae7
#
_entry.id   9e1b81b105dd0916a9a3ee7d6981fae7
#
_cell.length_a   1.000
_cell.length_b   1.000
_cell.length_c   1.000
_cell.angle_alpha   90.00
_cell.angle_beta   90.00
_cell.angle_gamma   90.00
#
_symmetry.space_group_name_H-M   'P 1'
#
loop_
_entity.id
_entity.type
_entity.pdbx_description
1 polymer ?
#
loop_
_entity_poly.entity_id
_entity_poly.type
_entity_poly.pdbx_seq_one_letter_code
_entity_poly.pdbx_strand_id
1 'polypeptide(L)'
;MSDTLLTLRDVHINFPARKNWLGKTTEHVHAINGIDLQIRRGETLGIVGESGCGKSTLAQLLMGMLQPSHGQYIRSGSQRIMQMVFQDPLSSLNPRLPVWRIITEPLWIAKRSSEQQRRALAEELAVQVGIRPEYLDRLPHAFSGGQRQRIAIARALSSQPDVIVLDEPTSALDISVQAQILNLLVTLQENHGLTYVLIS
;
A
#
# COMPACT_ATOMS: atom_id res chain seq x y z
N MET A 1 20.40 -17.20 1.53
CA MET A 1 19.28 -16.79 0.65
C MET A 1 19.28 -15.27 0.61
N SER A 2 19.11 -14.65 -0.54
CA SER A 2 19.15 -13.17 -0.66
C SER A 2 17.97 -12.57 0.09
N ASP A 3 18.27 -11.71 1.05
CA ASP A 3 17.27 -11.01 1.90
C ASP A 3 16.50 -9.91 1.13
N THR A 4 16.85 -9.73 -0.15
CA THR A 4 16.27 -8.71 -1.03
C THR A 4 14.96 -9.21 -1.63
N LEU A 5 13.89 -8.43 -1.44
CA LEU A 5 12.55 -8.71 -1.94
C LEU A 5 12.32 -8.18 -3.35
N LEU A 6 12.90 -7.00 -3.64
CA LEU A 6 12.74 -6.30 -4.90
C LEU A 6 14.02 -5.51 -5.22
N THR A 7 14.39 -5.48 -6.49
CA THR A 7 15.49 -4.65 -7.00
C THR A 7 15.03 -3.92 -8.26
N LEU A 8 15.25 -2.62 -8.29
CA LEU A 8 15.19 -1.77 -9.48
C LEU A 8 16.61 -1.47 -9.92
N ARG A 9 16.90 -1.55 -11.23
CA ARG A 9 18.19 -1.18 -11.82
C ARG A 9 17.95 -0.28 -13.00
N ASP A 10 18.49 0.94 -12.94
CA ASP A 10 18.40 1.97 -13.97
C ASP A 10 16.98 2.13 -14.53
N VAL A 11 16.00 2.21 -13.64
CA VAL A 11 14.59 2.22 -14.03
C VAL A 11 14.14 3.61 -14.43
N HIS A 12 13.52 3.68 -15.61
CA HIS A 12 12.89 4.88 -16.15
C HIS A 12 11.39 4.63 -16.40
N ILE A 13 10.59 5.66 -16.17
CA ILE A 13 9.17 5.69 -16.59
C ILE A 13 8.89 6.99 -17.33
N ASN A 14 8.46 6.82 -18.58
CA ASN A 14 8.15 7.90 -19.50
C ASN A 14 6.66 7.83 -19.88
N PHE A 15 5.94 8.93 -19.70
CA PHE A 15 4.56 9.05 -20.18
C PHE A 15 4.51 9.89 -21.46
N PRO A 16 3.67 9.52 -22.45
CA PRO A 16 3.47 10.34 -23.64
C PRO A 16 2.77 11.65 -23.25
N ALA A 17 3.42 12.79 -23.49
CA ALA A 17 2.87 14.11 -23.16
C ALA A 17 2.10 14.73 -24.33
N ARG A 18 2.59 14.59 -25.56
CA ARG A 18 2.00 15.21 -26.74
C ARG A 18 2.02 14.28 -27.94
N LYS A 19 0.89 14.23 -28.65
CA LYS A 19 0.79 13.51 -29.92
C LYS A 19 0.62 14.53 -31.05
N ASN A 20 1.28 14.28 -32.18
CA ASN A 20 1.04 15.05 -33.39
C ASN A 20 -0.30 14.65 -34.05
N TRP A 21 -0.69 15.35 -35.12
CA TRP A 21 -1.92 15.08 -35.89
C TRP A 21 -1.96 13.68 -36.52
N LEU A 22 -0.81 13.02 -36.68
CA LEU A 22 -0.69 11.64 -37.15
C LEU A 22 -0.74 10.62 -35.99
N GLY A 23 -1.02 11.05 -34.75
CA GLY A 23 -1.08 10.18 -33.55
C GLY A 23 0.29 9.75 -33.01
N LYS A 24 1.41 10.22 -33.57
CA LYS A 24 2.76 9.88 -33.13
C LYS A 24 3.16 10.76 -31.92
N THR A 25 3.65 10.14 -30.86
CA THR A 25 4.13 10.86 -29.67
C THR A 25 5.38 11.69 -30.01
N THR A 26 5.33 12.99 -29.71
CA THR A 26 6.40 13.93 -29.97
C THR A 26 7.13 14.41 -28.73
N GLU A 27 6.51 14.28 -27.57
CA GLU A 27 7.08 14.69 -26.28
C GLU A 27 6.76 13.64 -25.21
N HIS A 28 7.71 13.42 -24.28
CA HIS A 28 7.55 12.53 -23.14
C HIS A 28 7.78 13.30 -21.83
N VAL A 29 6.99 13.00 -20.82
CA VAL A 29 7.26 13.38 -19.43
C VAL A 29 8.03 12.24 -18.77
N HIS A 30 9.25 12.55 -18.32
CA HIS A 30 10.08 11.62 -17.56
C HIS A 30 9.65 11.66 -16.09
N ALA A 31 8.77 10.75 -15.69
CA ALA A 31 8.26 10.69 -14.33
C ALA A 31 9.26 10.00 -13.37
N ILE A 32 10.06 9.07 -13.89
CA ILE A 32 11.19 8.43 -13.20
C ILE A 32 12.36 8.42 -14.18
N ASN A 33 13.54 8.81 -13.69
CA ASN A 33 14.73 8.95 -14.54
C ASN A 33 15.96 8.28 -13.90
N GLY A 34 16.15 6.99 -14.20
CA GLY A 34 17.34 6.22 -13.77
C GLY A 34 17.41 5.96 -12.28
N ILE A 35 16.42 5.23 -11.70
CA ILE A 35 16.41 4.87 -10.28
C ILE A 35 16.97 3.48 -10.06
N ASP A 36 17.95 3.39 -9.13
CA ASP A 36 18.41 2.17 -8.51
C ASP A 36 17.84 2.07 -7.10
N LEU A 37 17.18 0.94 -6.76
CA LEU A 37 16.54 0.74 -5.48
C LEU A 37 16.57 -0.74 -5.11
N GLN A 38 16.77 -1.03 -3.82
CA GLN A 38 16.60 -2.37 -3.26
C GLN A 38 15.68 -2.31 -2.04
N ILE A 39 14.75 -3.24 -1.97
CA ILE A 39 13.89 -3.45 -0.79
C ILE A 39 14.30 -4.77 -0.16
N ARG A 40 14.71 -4.72 1.11
CA ARG A 40 15.12 -5.88 1.89
C ARG A 40 14.01 -6.29 2.86
N ARG A 41 13.99 -7.56 3.23
CA ARG A 41 13.01 -8.09 4.18
C ARG A 41 13.16 -7.44 5.55
N GLY A 42 12.04 -7.04 6.16
CA GLY A 42 11.98 -6.52 7.52
C GLY A 42 12.46 -5.07 7.68
N GLU A 43 12.86 -4.39 6.60
CA GLU A 43 13.26 -2.97 6.68
C GLU A 43 12.07 -2.02 6.48
N THR A 44 12.25 -0.79 6.92
CA THR A 44 11.40 0.35 6.53
C THR A 44 12.22 1.26 5.62
N LEU A 45 11.86 1.29 4.34
CA LEU A 45 12.48 2.16 3.35
C LEU A 45 11.68 3.47 3.24
N GLY A 46 12.30 4.59 3.59
CA GLY A 46 11.71 5.93 3.44
C GLY A 46 12.00 6.52 2.05
N ILE A 47 10.94 6.98 1.36
CA ILE A 47 11.02 7.73 0.10
C ILE A 47 10.45 9.12 0.36
N VAL A 48 11.33 10.12 0.34
CA VAL A 48 11.01 11.52 0.63
C VAL A 48 11.27 12.38 -0.60
N GLY A 49 10.44 13.37 -0.85
CA GLY A 49 10.64 14.31 -1.95
C GLY A 49 9.48 15.28 -2.11
N GLU A 50 9.68 16.32 -2.91
CA GLU A 50 8.67 17.33 -3.18
C GLU A 50 7.44 16.78 -3.93
N SER A 51 6.33 17.51 -3.88
CA SER A 51 5.13 17.14 -4.65
C SER A 51 5.46 17.13 -6.15
N GLY A 52 5.01 16.07 -6.85
CA GLY A 52 5.25 15.94 -8.30
C GLY A 52 6.61 15.33 -8.70
N CYS A 53 7.51 15.02 -7.77
CA CYS A 53 8.83 14.44 -8.11
C CYS A 53 8.79 12.96 -8.53
N GLY A 54 7.60 12.34 -8.66
CA GLY A 54 7.46 10.95 -9.13
C GLY A 54 7.21 9.90 -8.05
N LYS A 55 7.02 10.28 -6.78
CA LYS A 55 6.79 9.33 -5.67
C LYS A 55 5.60 8.38 -5.93
N SER A 56 4.46 8.92 -6.33
CA SER A 56 3.26 8.11 -6.63
C SER A 56 3.46 7.22 -7.86
N THR A 57 4.26 7.67 -8.84
CA THR A 57 4.64 6.84 -9.99
C THR A 57 5.52 5.67 -9.55
N LEU A 58 6.47 5.92 -8.62
CA LEU A 58 7.30 4.88 -8.04
C LEU A 58 6.47 3.89 -7.22
N ALA A 59 5.50 4.36 -6.42
CA ALA A 59 4.55 3.50 -5.73
C ALA A 59 3.80 2.57 -6.69
N GLN A 60 3.25 3.10 -7.77
CA GLN A 60 2.55 2.32 -8.80
C GLN A 60 3.48 1.31 -9.50
N LEU A 61 4.74 1.68 -9.75
CA LEU A 61 5.74 0.75 -10.26
C LEU A 61 6.00 -0.38 -9.26
N LEU A 62 6.23 -0.07 -7.99
CA LEU A 62 6.47 -1.07 -6.94
C LEU A 62 5.30 -2.04 -6.83
N MET A 63 4.06 -1.55 -6.92
CA MET A 63 2.84 -2.36 -6.94
C MET A 63 2.69 -3.22 -8.22
N GLY A 64 3.50 -2.97 -9.24
CA GLY A 64 3.41 -3.65 -10.54
C GLY A 64 2.26 -3.16 -11.42
N MET A 65 1.68 -2.00 -11.10
CA MET A 65 0.65 -1.35 -11.91
C MET A 65 1.23 -0.66 -13.15
N LEU A 66 2.52 -0.34 -13.10
CA LEU A 66 3.29 0.21 -14.22
C LEU A 66 4.44 -0.72 -14.57
N GLN A 67 4.82 -0.70 -15.86
CA GLN A 67 6.02 -1.36 -16.35
C GLN A 67 7.10 -0.29 -16.61
N PRO A 68 8.37 -0.58 -16.34
CA PRO A 68 9.44 0.34 -16.67
C PRO A 68 9.54 0.55 -18.18
N SER A 69 9.77 1.80 -18.60
CA SER A 69 10.08 2.13 -20.01
C SER A 69 11.49 1.70 -20.39
N HIS A 70 12.40 1.67 -19.42
CA HIS A 70 13.78 1.19 -19.51
C HIS A 70 14.25 0.70 -18.15
N GLY A 71 15.31 -0.13 -18.12
CA GLY A 71 15.86 -0.70 -16.91
C GLY A 71 15.23 -2.03 -16.51
N GLN A 72 15.50 -2.48 -15.31
CA GLN A 72 15.09 -3.79 -14.82
C GLN A 72 14.30 -3.67 -13.52
N TYR A 73 13.16 -4.37 -13.47
CA TYR A 73 12.33 -4.57 -12.28
C TYR A 73 12.39 -6.06 -11.92
N ILE A 74 13.08 -6.40 -10.83
CA ILE A 74 13.35 -7.78 -10.44
C ILE A 74 12.70 -8.05 -9.07
N ARG A 75 11.76 -8.98 -9.01
CA ARG A 75 11.22 -9.53 -7.75
C ARG A 75 11.94 -10.82 -7.40
N SER A 76 12.40 -10.94 -6.17
CA SER A 76 13.05 -12.15 -5.66
C SER A 76 12.01 -13.12 -5.08
N GLY A 77 11.98 -14.37 -5.60
CA GLY A 77 11.11 -15.45 -5.13
C GLY A 77 9.71 -15.49 -5.77
N SER A 78 8.94 -16.55 -5.45
CA SER A 78 7.59 -16.77 -5.96
C SER A 78 6.60 -15.77 -5.34
N GLN A 79 5.79 -15.15 -6.20
CA GLN A 79 4.60 -14.32 -5.90
C GLN A 79 4.53 -13.70 -4.49
N ARG A 80 5.40 -12.72 -4.22
CA ARG A 80 5.29 -11.94 -3.00
C ARG A 80 4.13 -10.97 -3.12
N ILE A 81 3.28 -10.96 -2.11
CA ILE A 81 2.12 -10.08 -2.05
C ILE A 81 2.59 -8.72 -1.58
N MET A 82 2.34 -7.70 -2.38
CA MET A 82 2.50 -6.30 -2.00
C MET A 82 1.11 -5.68 -1.83
N GLN A 83 0.95 -4.89 -0.80
CA GLN A 83 -0.28 -4.14 -0.54
C GLN A 83 0.02 -2.66 -0.41
N MET A 84 -0.98 -1.83 -0.67
CA MET A 84 -0.84 -0.39 -0.56
C MET A 84 -1.88 0.18 0.40
N VAL A 85 -1.42 1.08 1.26
CA VAL A 85 -2.26 1.95 2.09
C VAL A 85 -2.16 3.35 1.51
N PHE A 86 -3.29 3.88 1.08
CA PHE A 86 -3.37 5.18 0.41
C PHE A 86 -3.44 6.35 1.39
N GLN A 87 -3.07 7.53 0.93
CA GLN A 87 -3.08 8.79 1.66
C GLN A 87 -4.47 9.14 2.24
N ASP A 88 -5.52 8.97 1.45
CA ASP A 88 -6.91 9.17 1.90
C ASP A 88 -7.62 7.82 2.09
N PRO A 89 -7.77 7.38 3.35
CA PRO A 89 -8.46 6.13 3.62
C PRO A 89 -9.95 6.19 3.24
N LEU A 90 -10.58 7.39 3.25
CA LEU A 90 -12.00 7.50 2.93
C LEU A 90 -12.28 7.15 1.47
N SER A 91 -11.47 7.64 0.55
CA SER A 91 -11.61 7.34 -0.88
C SER A 91 -11.26 5.88 -1.22
N SER A 92 -10.44 5.23 -0.38
CA SER A 92 -9.98 3.87 -0.58
C SER A 92 -10.90 2.78 0.00
N LEU A 93 -11.82 3.15 0.91
CA LEU A 93 -12.76 2.22 1.56
C LEU A 93 -14.13 2.30 0.89
N ASN A 94 -14.70 1.16 0.50
CA ASN A 94 -16.03 1.14 -0.08
C ASN A 94 -17.08 1.56 0.96
N PRO A 95 -17.77 2.71 0.79
CA PRO A 95 -18.68 3.25 1.80
C PRO A 95 -19.97 2.43 2.01
N ARG A 96 -20.23 1.47 1.12
CA ARG A 96 -21.45 0.63 1.14
C ARG A 96 -21.24 -0.71 1.84
N LEU A 97 -19.99 -1.05 2.17
CA LEU A 97 -19.67 -2.32 2.81
C LEU A 97 -19.43 -2.13 4.32
N PRO A 98 -19.85 -3.08 5.16
CA PRO A 98 -19.46 -3.10 6.57
C PRO A 98 -17.96 -3.34 6.70
N VAL A 99 -17.37 -2.83 7.78
CA VAL A 99 -15.91 -2.81 7.98
C VAL A 99 -15.28 -4.18 7.90
N TRP A 100 -15.93 -5.24 8.42
CA TRP A 100 -15.37 -6.58 8.32
C TRP A 100 -15.21 -7.07 6.86
N ARG A 101 -16.15 -6.68 5.96
CA ARG A 101 -16.03 -7.01 4.52
C ARG A 101 -14.93 -6.22 3.86
N ILE A 102 -14.73 -4.97 4.25
CA ILE A 102 -13.64 -4.13 3.75
C ILE A 102 -12.29 -4.71 4.16
N ILE A 103 -12.11 -5.06 5.43
CA ILE A 103 -10.86 -5.67 5.93
C ILE A 103 -10.52 -6.92 5.13
N THR A 104 -11.50 -7.74 4.80
CA THR A 104 -11.29 -9.03 4.12
C THR A 104 -11.56 -9.01 2.62
N GLU A 105 -11.71 -7.83 2.02
CA GLU A 105 -11.96 -7.66 0.59
C GLU A 105 -10.90 -8.35 -0.30
N PRO A 106 -9.58 -8.27 -0.01
CA PRO A 106 -8.57 -8.98 -0.79
C PRO A 106 -8.79 -10.49 -0.85
N LEU A 107 -9.22 -11.11 0.24
CA LEU A 107 -9.51 -12.53 0.29
C LEU A 107 -10.79 -12.91 -0.45
N TRP A 108 -11.79 -12.05 -0.40
CA TRP A 108 -13.04 -12.22 -1.13
C TRP A 108 -12.80 -12.19 -2.65
N ILE A 109 -12.03 -11.21 -3.13
CA ILE A 109 -11.65 -11.09 -4.55
C ILE A 109 -10.85 -12.31 -4.99
N ALA A 110 -9.90 -12.76 -4.17
CA ALA A 110 -9.08 -13.93 -4.44
C ALA A 110 -9.84 -15.27 -4.34
N LYS A 111 -11.09 -15.27 -3.88
CA LYS A 111 -11.93 -16.48 -3.64
C LYS A 111 -11.24 -17.54 -2.78
N ARG A 112 -10.43 -17.12 -1.80
CA ARG A 112 -9.57 -18.00 -0.98
C ARG A 112 -10.17 -18.42 0.35
N SER A 113 -11.38 -17.94 0.72
CA SER A 113 -11.96 -18.18 2.04
C SER A 113 -13.48 -18.08 2.05
N SER A 114 -14.12 -18.85 2.93
CA SER A 114 -15.54 -18.73 3.22
C SER A 114 -15.88 -17.42 3.96
N GLU A 115 -17.16 -17.05 3.99
CA GLU A 115 -17.60 -15.86 4.73
C GLU A 115 -17.29 -15.97 6.23
N GLN A 116 -17.51 -17.13 6.82
CA GLN A 116 -17.22 -17.41 8.23
C GLN A 116 -15.71 -17.23 8.54
N GLN A 117 -14.83 -17.76 7.70
CA GLN A 117 -13.38 -17.61 7.86
C GLN A 117 -12.96 -16.14 7.75
N ARG A 118 -13.54 -15.39 6.79
CA ARG A 118 -13.26 -13.95 6.65
C ARG A 118 -13.74 -13.16 7.84
N ARG A 119 -14.91 -13.49 8.40
CA ARG A 119 -15.42 -12.83 9.61
C ARG A 119 -14.50 -13.02 10.80
N ALA A 120 -14.07 -14.24 11.06
CA ALA A 120 -13.13 -14.56 12.14
C ALA A 120 -11.79 -13.82 11.98
N LEU A 121 -11.23 -13.81 10.75
CA LEU A 121 -10.01 -13.04 10.45
C LEU A 121 -10.21 -11.53 10.64
N ALA A 122 -11.37 -10.98 10.26
CA ALA A 122 -11.64 -9.56 10.45
C ALA A 122 -11.68 -9.19 11.94
N GLU A 123 -12.21 -10.05 12.80
CA GLU A 123 -12.22 -9.86 14.26
C GLU A 123 -10.81 -9.86 14.82
N GLU A 124 -9.97 -10.82 14.41
CA GLU A 124 -8.56 -10.89 14.80
C GLU A 124 -7.79 -9.64 14.38
N LEU A 125 -7.87 -9.25 13.10
CA LEU A 125 -7.17 -8.08 12.58
C LEU A 125 -7.68 -6.77 13.20
N ALA A 126 -8.97 -6.67 13.50
CA ALA A 126 -9.54 -5.50 14.17
C ALA A 126 -8.88 -5.27 15.53
N VAL A 127 -8.73 -6.33 16.32
CA VAL A 127 -8.04 -6.26 17.63
C VAL A 127 -6.60 -5.79 17.45
N GLN A 128 -5.87 -6.35 16.46
CA GLN A 128 -4.47 -6.00 16.21
C GLN A 128 -4.29 -4.51 15.86
N VAL A 129 -5.25 -3.91 15.14
CA VAL A 129 -5.19 -2.48 14.79
C VAL A 129 -5.92 -1.57 15.80
N GLY A 130 -6.43 -2.12 16.92
CA GLY A 130 -7.11 -1.37 17.97
C GLY A 130 -8.52 -0.91 17.59
N ILE A 131 -9.24 -1.66 16.75
CA ILE A 131 -10.66 -1.50 16.47
C ILE A 131 -11.44 -2.54 17.28
N ARG A 132 -12.53 -2.10 17.93
CA ARG A 132 -13.38 -3.02 18.70
C ARG A 132 -14.17 -3.95 17.75
N PRO A 133 -14.17 -5.27 17.96
CA PRO A 133 -14.90 -6.21 17.12
C PRO A 133 -16.41 -5.92 17.00
N GLU A 134 -17.01 -5.34 18.04
CA GLU A 134 -18.45 -4.97 18.02
C GLU A 134 -18.78 -3.89 16.98
N TYR A 135 -17.78 -3.20 16.44
CA TYR A 135 -17.98 -2.15 15.45
C TYR A 135 -17.83 -2.65 14.01
N LEU A 136 -17.47 -3.89 13.80
CA LEU A 136 -17.17 -4.44 12.48
C LEU A 136 -18.35 -4.48 11.50
N ASP A 137 -19.58 -4.45 12.01
CA ASP A 137 -20.79 -4.38 11.18
C ASP A 137 -21.16 -2.94 10.79
N ARG A 138 -20.46 -1.94 11.33
CA ARG A 138 -20.68 -0.53 10.98
C ARG A 138 -20.07 -0.21 9.62
N LEU A 139 -20.60 0.85 9.00
CA LEU A 139 -20.07 1.41 7.75
C LEU A 139 -18.92 2.39 8.03
N PRO A 140 -18.00 2.61 7.07
CA PRO A 140 -16.80 3.45 7.25
C PRO A 140 -17.07 4.87 7.75
N HIS A 141 -18.20 5.47 7.38
CA HIS A 141 -18.54 6.82 7.80
C HIS A 141 -18.78 6.97 9.30
N ALA A 142 -19.05 5.86 10.01
CA ALA A 142 -19.23 5.85 11.47
C ALA A 142 -17.90 5.90 12.25
N PHE A 143 -16.75 5.96 11.56
CA PHE A 143 -15.41 5.94 12.16
C PHE A 143 -14.69 7.27 11.98
N SER A 144 -13.80 7.64 12.93
CA SER A 144 -12.91 8.78 12.80
C SER A 144 -11.84 8.54 11.71
N GLY A 145 -11.13 9.61 11.28
CA GLY A 145 -10.05 9.51 10.30
C GLY A 145 -8.97 8.49 10.69
N GLY A 146 -8.49 8.56 11.94
CA GLY A 146 -7.50 7.60 12.45
C GLY A 146 -8.02 6.16 12.54
N GLN A 147 -9.31 5.97 12.86
CA GLN A 147 -9.93 4.65 12.84
C GLN A 147 -10.05 4.09 11.41
N ARG A 148 -10.40 4.92 10.43
CA ARG A 148 -10.41 4.52 9.01
C ARG A 148 -9.03 4.14 8.51
N GLN A 149 -7.99 4.87 8.94
CA GLN A 149 -6.60 4.51 8.63
C GLN A 149 -6.24 3.13 9.20
N ARG A 150 -6.63 2.83 10.44
CA ARG A 150 -6.45 1.51 11.05
C ARG A 150 -7.19 0.41 10.28
N ILE A 151 -8.39 0.68 9.78
CA ILE A 151 -9.17 -0.25 8.93
C ILE A 151 -8.44 -0.48 7.59
N ALA A 152 -7.88 0.56 6.96
CA ALA A 152 -7.11 0.42 5.73
C ALA A 152 -5.83 -0.42 5.94
N ILE A 153 -5.15 -0.25 7.08
CA ILE A 153 -4.00 -1.06 7.48
C ILE A 153 -4.44 -2.53 7.69
N ALA A 154 -5.54 -2.77 8.42
CA ALA A 154 -6.07 -4.12 8.62
C ALA A 154 -6.44 -4.81 7.30
N ARG A 155 -6.99 -4.07 6.33
CA ARG A 155 -7.27 -4.56 4.97
C ARG A 155 -5.99 -5.02 4.28
N ALA A 156 -4.93 -4.22 4.34
CA ALA A 156 -3.65 -4.60 3.75
C ALA A 156 -3.08 -5.86 4.39
N LEU A 157 -3.17 -6.01 5.72
CA LEU A 157 -2.70 -7.18 6.46
C LEU A 157 -3.44 -8.46 6.11
N SER A 158 -4.72 -8.39 5.74
CA SER A 158 -5.58 -9.56 5.52
C SER A 158 -5.05 -10.54 4.47
N SER A 159 -4.27 -10.05 3.52
CA SER A 159 -3.63 -10.89 2.49
C SER A 159 -2.26 -11.44 2.89
N GLN A 160 -1.80 -11.18 4.12
CA GLN A 160 -0.48 -11.57 4.62
C GLN A 160 0.66 -11.10 3.70
N PRO A 161 0.80 -9.79 3.45
CA PRO A 161 1.77 -9.27 2.51
C PRO A 161 3.21 -9.39 3.06
N ASP A 162 4.18 -9.52 2.16
CA ASP A 162 5.60 -9.35 2.51
C ASP A 162 5.99 -7.86 2.61
N VAL A 163 5.33 -7.01 1.80
CA VAL A 163 5.63 -5.58 1.71
C VAL A 163 4.33 -4.78 1.73
N ILE A 164 4.30 -3.71 2.52
CA ILE A 164 3.23 -2.71 2.48
C ILE A 164 3.83 -1.36 2.05
N VAL A 165 3.32 -0.81 0.95
CA VAL A 165 3.60 0.54 0.51
C VAL A 165 2.64 1.49 1.23
N LEU A 166 3.17 2.45 1.95
CA LEU A 166 2.45 3.43 2.75
C LEU A 166 2.61 4.80 2.08
N ASP A 167 1.58 5.25 1.36
CA ASP A 167 1.59 6.53 0.65
C ASP A 167 1.01 7.61 1.56
N GLU A 168 1.87 8.46 2.13
CA GLU A 168 1.54 9.52 3.08
C GLU A 168 0.54 9.07 4.18
N PRO A 169 0.79 7.99 4.91
CA PRO A 169 -0.22 7.31 5.73
C PRO A 169 -0.76 8.13 6.90
N THR A 170 -0.18 9.29 7.17
CA THR A 170 -0.53 10.14 8.32
C THR A 170 -0.80 11.59 7.95
N SER A 171 -0.61 12.02 6.70
CA SER A 171 -0.68 13.44 6.29
C SER A 171 -2.04 14.12 6.57
N ALA A 172 -3.14 13.36 6.51
CA ALA A 172 -4.50 13.85 6.75
C ALA A 172 -4.98 13.73 8.22
N LEU A 173 -4.07 13.41 9.15
CA LEU A 173 -4.41 13.13 10.57
C LEU A 173 -3.79 14.15 11.51
N ASP A 174 -4.42 14.37 12.68
CA ASP A 174 -3.87 15.18 13.75
C ASP A 174 -2.56 14.58 14.31
N ILE A 175 -1.64 15.41 14.79
CA ILE A 175 -0.30 15.01 15.26
C ILE A 175 -0.35 13.87 16.29
N SER A 176 -1.30 13.92 17.24
CA SER A 176 -1.47 12.86 18.24
C SER A 176 -1.88 11.51 17.64
N VAL A 177 -2.71 11.55 16.61
CA VAL A 177 -3.18 10.36 15.88
C VAL A 177 -2.09 9.84 14.96
N GLN A 178 -1.28 10.72 14.34
CA GLN A 178 -0.10 10.33 13.55
C GLN A 178 0.85 9.45 14.37
N ALA A 179 1.22 9.90 15.58
CA ALA A 179 2.10 9.13 16.46
C ALA A 179 1.53 7.75 16.79
N GLN A 180 0.20 7.64 17.01
CA GLN A 180 -0.45 6.37 17.28
C GLN A 180 -0.41 5.43 16.07
N ILE A 181 -0.59 5.96 14.85
CA ILE A 181 -0.50 5.14 13.62
C ILE A 181 0.93 4.67 13.39
N LEU A 182 1.94 5.53 13.57
CA LEU A 182 3.34 5.14 13.43
C LEU A 182 3.74 4.06 14.43
N ASN A 183 3.36 4.19 15.71
CA ASN A 183 3.61 3.17 16.72
C ASN A 183 2.89 1.85 16.39
N LEU A 184 1.66 1.90 15.88
CA LEU A 184 0.95 0.73 15.40
C LEU A 184 1.72 0.02 14.28
N LEU A 185 2.22 0.77 13.28
CA LEU A 185 3.00 0.20 12.17
C LEU A 185 4.28 -0.48 12.67
N VAL A 186 4.99 0.11 13.63
CA VAL A 186 6.18 -0.52 14.25
C VAL A 186 5.80 -1.84 14.92
N THR A 187 4.76 -1.85 15.76
CA THR A 187 4.29 -3.07 16.42
C THR A 187 3.90 -4.16 15.43
N LEU A 188 3.19 -3.78 14.34
CA LEU A 188 2.80 -4.74 13.30
C LEU A 188 4.01 -5.27 12.53
N GLN A 189 5.04 -4.43 12.29
CA GLN A 189 6.28 -4.85 11.65
C GLN A 189 6.99 -5.93 12.48
N GLU A 190 7.13 -5.70 13.77
CA GLU A 190 7.76 -6.66 14.69
C GLU A 190 6.99 -7.98 14.77
N ASN A 191 5.66 -7.91 14.90
CA ASN A 191 4.81 -9.09 15.07
C ASN A 191 4.69 -9.95 13.81
N HIS A 192 4.75 -9.35 12.62
CA HIS A 192 4.50 -10.04 11.34
C HIS A 192 5.73 -10.13 10.44
N GLY A 193 6.87 -9.53 10.82
CA GLY A 193 8.08 -9.48 9.98
C GLY A 193 7.86 -8.70 8.69
N LEU A 194 7.03 -7.65 8.73
CA LEU A 194 6.65 -6.86 7.56
C LEU A 194 7.81 -5.99 7.06
N THR A 195 7.77 -5.72 5.78
CA THR A 195 8.64 -4.72 5.13
C THR A 195 7.79 -3.54 4.73
N TYR A 196 8.23 -2.32 5.04
CA TYR A 196 7.53 -1.11 4.65
C TYR A 196 8.28 -0.30 3.61
N VAL A 197 7.53 0.31 2.70
CA VAL A 197 7.99 1.43 1.87
C VAL A 197 7.13 2.63 2.25
N LEU A 198 7.72 3.57 2.98
CA LEU A 198 7.05 4.78 3.46
C LEU A 198 7.33 5.93 2.50
N ILE A 199 6.29 6.50 1.93
CA ILE A 199 6.34 7.66 1.04
C ILE A 199 5.83 8.89 1.79
N SER A 200 6.62 9.99 1.73
CA SER A 200 6.29 11.25 2.41
C SER A 200 6.71 12.48 1.58
#